data_cb1ceca68656b670dc3fccbdcfcf4fca
#
_entry.id   cb1ceca68656b670dc3fccbdcfcf4fca
#
_cell.length_a   1.000
_cell.length_b   1.000
_cell.length_c   1.000
_cell.angle_alpha   90.00
_cell.angle_beta   90.00
_cell.angle_gamma   90.00
#
_symmetry.space_group_name_H-M   'P 1'
#
loop_
_entity.id
_entity.type
_entity.pdbx_description
1 polymer ?
#
loop_
_entity_poly.entity_id
_entity_poly.type
_entity_poly.pdbx_seq_one_letter_code
_entity_poly.pdbx_strand_id
1 'polypeptide(L)'
;MTADKRADILSLARKTIHTEALALKHLEQTLGDDFVCAVELILHSRGKLVVTGMGKSGLIGRKIAATLASTGTPSFFLHPGEAFHGDLGMISPEDTVLALSYSGETDEILKIVPFIHTNGNKLISMTGNPESTLARNSDVHLDVAVRHEACILHLAPTTSTTAQIAMGDAMAVALMKLRNFTSIDFARLHPGGSLGRRLLMTVGNVMHKEGLPVVAPDCSAKDMIHAVSKGGLGLIVICEGDKVLGIVTDGDIRRAMERRESEFFSIRAMEKSPRIITP
;
A
#
# COMPACT_ATOMS: atom_id res chain seq x y z
N MET A 1 12.26 26.37 -27.80
CA MET A 1 11.51 27.04 -26.72
C MET A 1 12.38 28.18 -26.21
N THR A 2 11.86 29.39 -26.18
CA THR A 2 12.60 30.58 -25.69
C THR A 2 12.76 30.53 -24.15
N ALA A 3 13.77 31.26 -23.63
CA ALA A 3 14.00 31.35 -22.18
C ALA A 3 12.77 31.88 -21.43
N ASP A 4 12.09 32.88 -21.99
CA ASP A 4 10.87 33.47 -21.41
C ASP A 4 9.74 32.45 -21.27
N LYS A 5 9.49 31.63 -22.30
CA LYS A 5 8.47 30.56 -22.23
C LYS A 5 8.79 29.52 -21.18
N ARG A 6 10.07 29.23 -20.94
CA ARG A 6 10.49 28.32 -19.85
C ARG A 6 10.21 28.93 -18.47
N ALA A 7 10.50 30.22 -18.32
CA ALA A 7 10.23 30.95 -17.07
C ALA A 7 8.72 30.96 -16.75
N ASP A 8 7.89 31.23 -17.75
CA ASP A 8 6.43 31.25 -17.61
C ASP A 8 5.88 29.87 -17.20
N ILE A 9 6.32 28.79 -17.83
CA ILE A 9 5.90 27.43 -17.48
C ILE A 9 6.23 27.11 -16.02
N LEU A 10 7.45 27.42 -15.58
CA LEU A 10 7.86 27.17 -14.19
C LEU A 10 7.09 28.04 -13.18
N SER A 11 6.81 29.30 -13.55
CA SER A 11 6.02 30.21 -12.74
C SER A 11 4.60 29.68 -12.54
N LEU A 12 3.93 29.26 -13.62
CA LEU A 12 2.59 28.66 -13.56
C LEU A 12 2.56 27.39 -12.73
N ALA A 13 3.53 26.49 -12.93
CA ALA A 13 3.62 25.24 -12.16
C ALA A 13 3.79 25.52 -10.65
N ARG A 14 4.69 26.45 -10.29
CA ARG A 14 4.89 26.84 -8.88
C ARG A 14 3.64 27.48 -8.28
N LYS A 15 2.94 28.34 -9.04
CA LYS A 15 1.70 28.95 -8.60
C LYS A 15 0.61 27.91 -8.33
N THR A 16 0.46 26.92 -9.23
CA THR A 16 -0.49 25.81 -9.06
C THR A 16 -0.22 25.04 -7.77
N ILE A 17 1.02 24.55 -7.58
CA ILE A 17 1.40 23.80 -6.38
C ILE A 17 1.22 24.65 -5.11
N HIS A 18 1.56 25.94 -5.16
CA HIS A 18 1.38 26.84 -4.02
C HIS A 18 -0.09 27.02 -3.66
N THR A 19 -0.98 27.17 -4.66
CA THR A 19 -2.43 27.27 -4.44
C THR A 19 -2.98 26.02 -3.77
N GLU A 20 -2.60 24.85 -4.24
CA GLU A 20 -3.00 23.57 -3.65
C GLU A 20 -2.46 23.39 -2.23
N ALA A 21 -1.20 23.76 -1.97
CA ALA A 21 -0.60 23.70 -0.64
C ALA A 21 -1.33 24.61 0.37
N LEU A 22 -1.75 25.81 -0.05
CA LEU A 22 -2.55 26.71 0.79
C LEU A 22 -3.94 26.14 1.11
N ALA A 23 -4.55 25.45 0.15
CA ALA A 23 -5.84 24.78 0.38
C ALA A 23 -5.69 23.63 1.38
N LEU A 24 -4.63 22.82 1.29
CA LEU A 24 -4.34 21.77 2.26
C LEU A 24 -4.07 22.33 3.66
N LYS A 25 -3.37 23.46 3.76
CA LYS A 25 -3.14 24.13 5.03
C LYS A 25 -4.45 24.65 5.64
N HIS A 26 -5.36 25.12 4.82
CA HIS A 26 -6.70 25.51 5.29
C HIS A 26 -7.49 24.30 5.76
N LEU A 27 -7.50 23.22 4.98
CA LEU A 27 -8.16 21.95 5.33
C LEU A 27 -7.66 21.40 6.68
N GLU A 28 -6.34 21.43 6.94
CA GLU A 28 -5.75 21.05 8.22
C GLU A 28 -6.35 21.84 9.40
N GLN A 29 -6.56 23.14 9.20
CA GLN A 29 -7.08 24.04 10.25
C GLN A 29 -8.58 23.90 10.49
N THR A 30 -9.34 23.36 9.51
CA THR A 30 -10.79 23.20 9.60
C THR A 30 -11.22 21.79 10.02
N LEU A 31 -10.29 20.85 10.18
CA LEU A 31 -10.60 19.53 10.74
C LEU A 31 -11.15 19.66 12.16
N GLY A 32 -12.31 19.07 12.40
CA GLY A 32 -13.03 19.15 13.67
C GLY A 32 -13.76 17.85 14.00
N ASP A 33 -14.79 17.99 14.83
CA ASP A 33 -15.58 16.86 15.34
C ASP A 33 -16.24 16.04 14.22
N ASP A 34 -16.62 16.66 13.11
CA ASP A 34 -17.19 15.96 11.95
C ASP A 34 -16.23 14.93 11.37
N PHE A 35 -14.93 15.24 11.33
CA PHE A 35 -13.92 14.28 10.92
C PHE A 35 -13.83 13.10 11.90
N VAL A 36 -13.87 13.36 13.19
CA VAL A 36 -13.88 12.33 14.25
C VAL A 36 -15.11 11.43 14.09
N CYS A 37 -16.30 12.04 13.97
CA CYS A 37 -17.55 11.32 13.76
C CYS A 37 -17.53 10.44 12.51
N ALA A 38 -16.99 10.95 11.39
CA ALA A 38 -16.85 10.17 10.15
C ALA A 38 -15.94 8.93 10.34
N VAL A 39 -14.80 9.12 11.00
CA VAL A 39 -13.84 8.03 11.31
C VAL A 39 -14.49 7.01 12.24
N GLU A 40 -15.22 7.44 13.27
CA GLU A 40 -15.94 6.56 14.21
C GLU A 40 -17.05 5.77 13.52
N LEU A 41 -17.85 6.38 12.64
CA LEU A 41 -18.85 5.67 11.85
C LEU A 41 -18.24 4.53 11.04
N ILE A 42 -17.10 4.80 10.39
CA ILE A 42 -16.40 3.77 9.60
C ILE A 42 -15.77 2.71 10.50
N LEU A 43 -15.21 3.11 11.63
CA LEU A 43 -14.55 2.19 12.57
C LEU A 43 -15.53 1.18 13.17
N HIS A 44 -16.73 1.62 13.52
CA HIS A 44 -17.78 0.82 14.14
C HIS A 44 -18.72 0.14 13.14
N SER A 45 -18.59 0.43 11.84
CA SER A 45 -19.34 -0.27 10.79
C SER A 45 -18.99 -1.76 10.80
N ARG A 46 -20.02 -2.60 10.71
CA ARG A 46 -19.86 -4.07 10.58
C ARG A 46 -19.64 -4.50 9.14
N GLY A 47 -19.96 -3.62 8.21
CA GLY A 47 -19.81 -3.83 6.76
C GLY A 47 -18.54 -3.22 6.18
N LYS A 48 -18.62 -2.89 4.91
CA LYS A 48 -17.57 -2.24 4.14
C LYS A 48 -17.83 -0.74 4.04
N LEU A 49 -16.81 0.02 3.66
CA LEU A 49 -16.99 1.38 3.21
C LEU A 49 -17.21 1.41 1.70
N VAL A 50 -18.41 1.78 1.29
CA VAL A 50 -18.76 1.99 -0.12
C VAL A 50 -18.44 3.42 -0.49
N VAL A 51 -17.48 3.64 -1.39
CA VAL A 51 -17.12 4.97 -1.85
C VAL A 51 -17.77 5.23 -3.20
N THR A 52 -18.43 6.37 -3.35
CA THR A 52 -19.10 6.74 -4.61
C THR A 52 -18.80 8.17 -5.02
N GLY A 53 -18.84 8.45 -6.31
CA GLY A 53 -18.53 9.77 -6.86
C GLY A 53 -18.58 9.76 -8.38
N MET A 54 -18.83 10.94 -8.99
CA MET A 54 -18.91 11.10 -10.44
C MET A 54 -17.69 11.86 -11.00
N GLY A 55 -17.31 11.56 -12.23
CA GLY A 55 -16.24 12.28 -12.95
C GLY A 55 -14.91 12.31 -12.21
N LYS A 56 -14.36 13.51 -11.99
CA LYS A 56 -13.07 13.67 -11.28
C LYS A 56 -13.18 13.24 -9.82
N SER A 57 -14.26 13.58 -9.10
CA SER A 57 -14.52 13.11 -7.75
C SER A 57 -14.63 11.58 -7.69
N GLY A 58 -15.20 10.94 -8.72
CA GLY A 58 -15.22 9.48 -8.82
C GLY A 58 -13.84 8.85 -8.96
N LEU A 59 -12.93 9.45 -9.74
CA LEU A 59 -11.54 8.99 -9.84
C LEU A 59 -10.81 9.12 -8.49
N ILE A 60 -11.03 10.20 -7.76
CA ILE A 60 -10.52 10.40 -6.41
C ILE A 60 -11.14 9.37 -5.45
N GLY A 61 -12.43 9.14 -5.52
CA GLY A 61 -13.14 8.12 -4.74
C GLY A 61 -12.57 6.72 -4.94
N ARG A 62 -12.26 6.34 -6.19
CA ARG A 62 -11.57 5.06 -6.49
C ARG A 62 -10.21 4.97 -5.80
N LYS A 63 -9.42 6.07 -5.81
CA LYS A 63 -8.12 6.10 -5.10
C LYS A 63 -8.32 5.97 -3.59
N ILE A 64 -9.27 6.67 -3.02
CA ILE A 64 -9.59 6.61 -1.58
C ILE A 64 -9.99 5.20 -1.18
N ALA A 65 -10.92 4.57 -1.91
CA ALA A 65 -11.35 3.19 -1.67
C ALA A 65 -10.16 2.21 -1.73
N ALA A 66 -9.30 2.34 -2.75
CA ALA A 66 -8.12 1.49 -2.89
C ALA A 66 -7.13 1.69 -1.73
N THR A 67 -6.90 2.93 -1.29
CA THR A 67 -6.04 3.24 -0.14
C THR A 67 -6.59 2.60 1.13
N LEU A 68 -7.87 2.79 1.43
CA LEU A 68 -8.53 2.22 2.61
C LEU A 68 -8.50 0.70 2.61
N ALA A 69 -8.82 0.06 1.48
CA ALA A 69 -8.76 -1.40 1.35
C ALA A 69 -7.34 -1.93 1.61
N SER A 70 -6.32 -1.24 1.09
CA SER A 70 -4.92 -1.62 1.24
C SER A 70 -4.33 -1.31 2.62
N THR A 71 -5.05 -0.55 3.43
CA THR A 71 -4.64 -0.14 4.79
C THR A 71 -5.55 -0.70 5.89
N GLY A 72 -6.30 -1.76 5.60
CA GLY A 72 -7.03 -2.53 6.60
C GLY A 72 -8.49 -2.11 6.84
N THR A 73 -9.03 -1.19 6.03
CA THR A 73 -10.46 -0.86 6.02
C THR A 73 -11.10 -1.44 4.76
N PRO A 74 -11.90 -2.51 4.85
CA PRO A 74 -12.56 -3.10 3.70
C PRO A 74 -13.42 -2.07 2.97
N SER A 75 -13.11 -1.81 1.70
CA SER A 75 -13.80 -0.79 0.92
C SER A 75 -13.78 -1.10 -0.57
N PHE A 76 -14.77 -0.57 -1.28
CA PHE A 76 -14.83 -0.63 -2.74
C PHE A 76 -15.48 0.64 -3.30
N PHE A 77 -15.28 0.86 -4.59
CA PHE A 77 -15.88 1.99 -5.29
C PHE A 77 -17.13 1.54 -6.07
N LEU A 78 -18.24 2.24 -5.86
CA LEU A 78 -19.47 2.09 -6.60
C LEU A 78 -19.67 3.30 -7.53
N HIS A 79 -19.80 3.06 -8.83
CA HIS A 79 -20.09 4.12 -9.78
C HIS A 79 -21.57 4.49 -9.73
N PRO A 80 -21.94 5.76 -9.45
CA PRO A 80 -23.35 6.12 -9.24
C PRO A 80 -24.21 5.90 -10.49
N GLY A 81 -23.63 6.00 -11.69
CA GLY A 81 -24.35 5.68 -12.94
C GLY A 81 -24.70 4.20 -13.07
N GLU A 82 -23.83 3.29 -12.65
CA GLU A 82 -24.08 1.85 -12.69
C GLU A 82 -25.00 1.39 -11.56
N ALA A 83 -25.07 2.16 -10.48
CA ALA A 83 -25.93 1.87 -9.33
C ALA A 83 -27.40 1.61 -9.76
N PHE A 84 -27.93 2.38 -10.72
CA PHE A 84 -29.30 2.21 -11.24
C PHE A 84 -29.49 0.99 -12.15
N HIS A 85 -28.40 0.36 -12.55
CA HIS A 85 -28.43 -0.83 -13.40
C HIS A 85 -28.21 -2.14 -12.63
N GLY A 86 -28.36 -2.08 -11.29
CA GLY A 86 -28.32 -3.26 -10.42
C GLY A 86 -27.22 -3.25 -9.37
N ASP A 87 -26.18 -2.39 -9.50
CA ASP A 87 -25.03 -2.39 -8.59
C ASP A 87 -25.39 -1.90 -7.17
N LEU A 88 -26.58 -1.30 -6.96
CA LEU A 88 -27.12 -1.07 -5.60
C LEU A 88 -27.23 -2.35 -4.77
N GLY A 89 -27.39 -3.50 -5.42
CA GLY A 89 -27.36 -4.81 -4.78
C GLY A 89 -26.01 -5.19 -4.15
N MET A 90 -24.93 -4.43 -4.42
CA MET A 90 -23.64 -4.61 -3.78
C MET A 90 -23.57 -4.00 -2.38
N ILE A 91 -24.53 -3.14 -2.01
CA ILE A 91 -24.56 -2.43 -0.73
C ILE A 91 -25.40 -3.25 0.26
N SER A 92 -24.76 -3.71 1.32
CA SER A 92 -25.41 -4.36 2.46
C SER A 92 -25.90 -3.33 3.50
N PRO A 93 -26.95 -3.60 4.29
CA PRO A 93 -27.43 -2.68 5.32
C PRO A 93 -26.35 -2.25 6.36
N GLU A 94 -25.35 -3.11 6.59
CA GLU A 94 -24.26 -2.86 7.52
C GLU A 94 -23.16 -1.97 6.96
N ASP A 95 -23.18 -1.66 5.65
CA ASP A 95 -22.18 -0.84 4.99
C ASP A 95 -22.36 0.64 5.32
N THR A 96 -21.25 1.37 5.35
CA THR A 96 -21.22 2.83 5.41
C THR A 96 -20.91 3.38 4.01
N VAL A 97 -21.60 4.44 3.60
CA VAL A 97 -21.38 5.05 2.28
C VAL A 97 -20.64 6.37 2.44
N LEU A 98 -19.57 6.57 1.66
CA LEU A 98 -18.85 7.84 1.50
C LEU A 98 -19.12 8.38 0.09
N ALA A 99 -19.89 9.46 -0.01
CA ALA A 99 -20.24 10.10 -1.27
C ALA A 99 -19.41 11.37 -1.52
N LEU A 100 -18.68 11.41 -2.64
CA LEU A 100 -17.87 12.54 -3.06
C LEU A 100 -18.57 13.33 -4.18
N SER A 101 -18.91 14.57 -3.87
CA SER A 101 -19.40 15.55 -4.85
C SER A 101 -19.00 16.94 -4.42
N TYR A 102 -18.10 17.59 -5.14
CA TYR A 102 -17.62 18.91 -4.73
C TYR A 102 -18.74 19.97 -4.64
N SER A 103 -19.67 19.97 -5.60
CA SER A 103 -20.86 20.83 -5.54
C SER A 103 -21.90 20.36 -4.51
N GLY A 104 -21.92 19.04 -4.23
CA GLY A 104 -22.97 18.39 -3.45
C GLY A 104 -24.33 18.31 -4.13
N GLU A 105 -24.37 18.63 -5.46
CA GLU A 105 -25.58 18.69 -6.28
C GLU A 105 -25.51 17.77 -7.51
N THR A 106 -24.65 16.74 -7.48
CA THR A 106 -24.52 15.79 -8.60
C THR A 106 -25.74 14.88 -8.65
N ASP A 107 -26.54 15.00 -9.70
CA ASP A 107 -27.82 14.29 -9.89
C ASP A 107 -27.71 12.77 -9.66
N GLU A 108 -26.70 12.12 -10.22
CA GLU A 108 -26.51 10.67 -10.12
C GLU A 108 -26.25 10.24 -8.68
N ILE A 109 -25.58 11.07 -7.88
CA ILE A 109 -25.33 10.79 -6.47
C ILE A 109 -26.61 11.05 -5.68
N LEU A 110 -27.31 12.16 -5.92
CA LEU A 110 -28.54 12.49 -5.19
C LEU A 110 -29.64 11.46 -5.39
N LYS A 111 -29.70 10.86 -6.58
CA LYS A 111 -30.69 9.80 -6.88
C LYS A 111 -30.49 8.53 -6.06
N ILE A 112 -29.25 8.21 -5.63
CA ILE A 112 -29.01 7.00 -4.80
C ILE A 112 -29.21 7.26 -3.31
N VAL A 113 -29.26 8.49 -2.86
CA VAL A 113 -29.45 8.86 -1.43
C VAL A 113 -30.72 8.24 -0.81
N PRO A 114 -31.90 8.28 -1.46
CA PRO A 114 -33.11 7.62 -0.92
C PRO A 114 -32.93 6.12 -0.68
N PHE A 115 -32.24 5.42 -1.57
CA PHE A 115 -31.92 4.01 -1.37
C PHE A 115 -31.04 3.81 -0.15
N ILE A 116 -29.96 4.60 -0.01
CA ILE A 116 -29.03 4.52 1.12
C ILE A 116 -29.79 4.64 2.45
N HIS A 117 -30.68 5.63 2.57
CA HIS A 117 -31.50 5.80 3.77
C HIS A 117 -32.49 4.65 4.00
N THR A 118 -33.20 4.23 2.96
CA THR A 118 -34.19 3.15 3.08
C THR A 118 -33.53 1.81 3.42
N ASN A 119 -32.32 1.58 2.94
CA ASN A 119 -31.54 0.38 3.25
C ASN A 119 -30.91 0.42 4.66
N GLY A 120 -30.97 1.56 5.35
CA GLY A 120 -30.43 1.74 6.71
C GLY A 120 -28.95 2.07 6.79
N ASN A 121 -28.30 2.36 5.67
CA ASN A 121 -26.89 2.70 5.63
C ASN A 121 -26.62 4.07 6.23
N LYS A 122 -25.44 4.23 6.83
CA LYS A 122 -24.90 5.52 7.21
C LYS A 122 -24.25 6.20 6.01
N LEU A 123 -24.55 7.50 5.84
CA LEU A 123 -24.04 8.32 4.73
C LEU A 123 -23.09 9.39 5.25
N ILE A 124 -21.85 9.37 4.76
CA ILE A 124 -20.86 10.42 4.93
C ILE A 124 -20.76 11.15 3.59
N SER A 125 -20.90 12.46 3.59
CA SER A 125 -20.68 13.29 2.39
C SER A 125 -19.34 14.01 2.46
N MET A 126 -18.70 14.18 1.31
CA MET A 126 -17.49 14.99 1.15
C MET A 126 -17.76 16.03 0.05
N THR A 127 -18.06 17.27 0.47
CA THR A 127 -18.43 18.36 -0.46
C THR A 127 -17.69 19.66 -0.13
N GLY A 128 -17.71 20.60 -1.05
CA GLY A 128 -17.21 21.98 -0.83
C GLY A 128 -18.32 22.94 -0.42
N ASN A 129 -19.53 22.46 -0.11
CA ASN A 129 -20.66 23.31 0.30
C ASN A 129 -21.50 22.59 1.36
N PRO A 130 -21.44 23.03 2.63
CA PRO A 130 -22.20 22.42 3.72
C PRO A 130 -23.72 22.58 3.55
N GLU A 131 -24.15 23.58 2.76
CA GLU A 131 -25.57 23.83 2.48
C GLU A 131 -26.09 23.05 1.26
N SER A 132 -25.26 22.20 0.65
CA SER A 132 -25.66 21.40 -0.50
C SER A 132 -26.69 20.32 -0.11
N THR A 133 -27.44 19.87 -1.12
CA THR A 133 -28.43 18.81 -0.96
C THR A 133 -27.80 17.54 -0.40
N LEU A 134 -26.62 17.14 -0.90
CA LEU A 134 -25.92 15.94 -0.40
C LEU A 134 -25.48 16.11 1.07
N ALA A 135 -24.90 17.27 1.43
CA ALA A 135 -24.45 17.52 2.80
C ALA A 135 -25.62 17.47 3.81
N ARG A 136 -26.74 18.10 3.48
CA ARG A 136 -27.94 18.12 4.35
C ARG A 136 -28.63 16.75 4.50
N ASN A 137 -28.41 15.84 3.56
CA ASN A 137 -28.97 14.50 3.59
C ASN A 137 -27.96 13.45 4.08
N SER A 138 -26.80 13.84 4.62
CA SER A 138 -25.81 12.93 5.18
C SER A 138 -25.83 12.92 6.71
N ASP A 139 -25.43 11.78 7.31
CA ASP A 139 -25.25 11.66 8.76
C ASP A 139 -24.06 12.50 9.24
N VAL A 140 -23.01 12.61 8.40
CA VAL A 140 -21.81 13.42 8.65
C VAL A 140 -21.38 14.07 7.35
N HIS A 141 -21.01 15.36 7.42
CA HIS A 141 -20.46 16.12 6.30
C HIS A 141 -18.98 16.44 6.55
N LEU A 142 -18.15 16.12 5.57
CA LEU A 142 -16.73 16.49 5.53
C LEU A 142 -16.54 17.66 4.56
N ASP A 143 -16.23 18.84 5.10
CA ASP A 143 -15.99 20.03 4.29
C ASP A 143 -14.61 19.98 3.65
N VAL A 144 -14.59 20.04 2.31
CA VAL A 144 -13.38 20.12 1.48
C VAL A 144 -13.39 21.36 0.59
N ALA A 145 -14.05 22.42 1.06
CA ALA A 145 -14.13 23.69 0.35
C ALA A 145 -12.74 24.26 0.08
N VAL A 146 -12.55 24.78 -1.14
CA VAL A 146 -11.34 25.49 -1.54
C VAL A 146 -11.71 26.88 -2.05
N ARG A 147 -10.81 27.85 -1.85
CA ARG A 147 -11.07 29.24 -2.26
C ARG A 147 -11.24 29.38 -3.76
N HIS A 148 -10.43 28.65 -4.54
CA HIS A 148 -10.48 28.63 -6.00
C HIS A 148 -9.69 27.44 -6.55
N GLU A 149 -10.05 27.01 -7.75
CA GLU A 149 -9.28 26.02 -8.49
C GLU A 149 -7.97 26.64 -9.01
N ALA A 150 -6.88 25.88 -9.01
CA ALA A 150 -5.58 26.30 -9.52
C ALA A 150 -5.56 26.39 -11.06
N CYS A 151 -6.54 25.81 -11.73
CA CYS A 151 -6.76 25.92 -13.17
C CYS A 151 -6.91 27.38 -13.57
N ILE A 152 -6.25 27.80 -14.64
CA ILE A 152 -6.28 29.19 -15.16
C ILE A 152 -7.69 29.68 -15.43
N LEU A 153 -8.58 28.80 -15.86
CA LEU A 153 -9.99 29.11 -16.11
C LEU A 153 -10.88 28.94 -14.88
N HIS A 154 -10.33 28.48 -13.76
CA HIS A 154 -11.05 28.13 -12.54
C HIS A 154 -12.22 27.14 -12.74
N LEU A 155 -12.18 26.33 -13.81
CA LEU A 155 -13.23 25.35 -14.17
C LEU A 155 -12.82 23.91 -13.93
N ALA A 156 -11.56 23.57 -14.22
CA ALA A 156 -11.09 22.18 -14.05
C ALA A 156 -10.82 21.87 -12.58
N PRO A 157 -11.38 20.80 -12.03
CA PRO A 157 -11.09 20.36 -10.68
C PRO A 157 -9.60 20.03 -10.52
N THR A 158 -8.91 20.79 -9.70
CA THR A 158 -7.47 20.68 -9.37
C THR A 158 -7.30 20.76 -7.87
N THR A 159 -7.43 21.94 -7.29
CA THR A 159 -7.32 22.18 -5.84
C THR A 159 -8.38 21.40 -5.05
N SER A 160 -9.62 21.38 -5.53
CA SER A 160 -10.70 20.62 -4.89
C SER A 160 -10.44 19.12 -4.87
N THR A 161 -9.90 18.55 -5.94
CA THR A 161 -9.54 17.13 -5.99
C THR A 161 -8.34 16.81 -5.10
N THR A 162 -7.39 17.72 -4.98
CA THR A 162 -6.26 17.60 -4.05
C THR A 162 -6.74 17.63 -2.59
N ALA A 163 -7.70 18.48 -2.25
CA ALA A 163 -8.31 18.50 -0.92
C ALA A 163 -9.08 17.20 -0.62
N GLN A 164 -9.89 16.70 -1.56
CA GLN A 164 -10.62 15.43 -1.41
C GLN A 164 -9.68 14.25 -1.16
N ILE A 165 -8.56 14.17 -1.92
CA ILE A 165 -7.61 13.06 -1.77
C ILE A 165 -6.90 13.13 -0.40
N ALA A 166 -6.51 14.33 0.04
CA ALA A 166 -5.87 14.54 1.32
C ALA A 166 -6.79 14.19 2.50
N MET A 167 -8.08 14.56 2.42
CA MET A 167 -9.10 14.17 3.41
C MET A 167 -9.22 12.64 3.49
N GLY A 168 -9.29 11.96 2.35
CA GLY A 168 -9.36 10.49 2.29
C GLY A 168 -8.11 9.80 2.85
N ASP A 169 -6.92 10.36 2.61
CA ASP A 169 -5.67 9.84 3.16
C ASP A 169 -5.59 10.06 4.68
N ALA A 170 -6.06 11.20 5.17
CA ALA A 170 -6.17 11.47 6.61
C ALA A 170 -7.10 10.45 7.30
N MET A 171 -8.26 10.14 6.70
CA MET A 171 -9.18 9.11 7.19
C MET A 171 -8.50 7.73 7.22
N ALA A 172 -7.79 7.34 6.15
CA ALA A 172 -7.10 6.06 6.08
C ALA A 172 -6.03 5.92 7.18
N VAL A 173 -5.22 6.94 7.39
CA VAL A 173 -4.17 6.96 8.43
C VAL A 173 -4.77 6.91 9.83
N ALA A 174 -5.86 7.65 10.09
CA ALA A 174 -6.57 7.60 11.37
C ALA A 174 -7.12 6.19 11.66
N LEU A 175 -7.79 5.58 10.67
CA LEU A 175 -8.33 4.21 10.78
C LEU A 175 -7.23 3.16 10.96
N MET A 176 -6.10 3.26 10.24
CA MET A 176 -4.93 2.40 10.46
C MET A 176 -4.47 2.44 11.93
N LYS A 177 -4.36 3.63 12.49
CA LYS A 177 -3.95 3.81 13.89
C LYS A 177 -4.94 3.20 14.87
N LEU A 178 -6.23 3.46 14.69
CA LEU A 178 -7.29 2.95 15.57
C LEU A 178 -7.49 1.44 15.47
N ARG A 179 -7.25 0.85 14.29
CA ARG A 179 -7.29 -0.60 14.06
C ARG A 179 -6.00 -1.31 14.47
N ASN A 180 -4.98 -0.62 14.95
CA ASN A 180 -3.64 -1.17 15.22
C ASN A 180 -3.04 -1.91 14.00
N PHE A 181 -3.26 -1.39 12.80
CA PHE A 181 -2.80 -1.99 11.55
C PHE A 181 -1.26 -1.97 11.49
N THR A 182 -0.67 -3.15 11.26
CA THR A 182 0.77 -3.36 11.32
C THR A 182 1.41 -3.52 9.95
N SER A 183 2.75 -3.48 9.90
CA SER A 183 3.51 -3.78 8.68
C SER A 183 3.28 -5.22 8.18
N ILE A 184 2.98 -6.15 9.08
CA ILE A 184 2.65 -7.54 8.74
C ILE A 184 1.28 -7.59 8.05
N ASP A 185 0.30 -6.84 8.54
CA ASP A 185 -1.02 -6.75 7.91
C ASP A 185 -0.90 -6.12 6.52
N PHE A 186 -0.08 -5.06 6.39
CA PHE A 186 0.21 -4.46 5.08
C PHE A 186 0.82 -5.46 4.11
N ALA A 187 1.79 -6.25 4.57
CA ALA A 187 2.45 -7.27 3.75
C ALA A 187 1.47 -8.36 3.27
N ARG A 188 0.52 -8.77 4.13
CA ARG A 188 -0.53 -9.73 3.75
C ARG A 188 -1.42 -9.22 2.62
N LEU A 189 -1.71 -7.92 2.60
CA LEU A 189 -2.52 -7.29 1.56
C LEU A 189 -1.72 -6.98 0.29
N HIS A 190 -0.36 -7.01 0.36
CA HIS A 190 0.54 -6.72 -0.75
C HIS A 190 1.58 -7.83 -0.98
N PRO A 191 1.18 -9.10 -1.16
CA PRO A 191 2.13 -10.23 -1.17
C PRO A 191 3.09 -10.18 -2.38
N GLY A 192 2.68 -9.61 -3.50
CA GLY A 192 3.50 -9.47 -4.71
C GLY A 192 4.50 -8.31 -4.71
N GLY A 193 4.37 -7.36 -3.79
CA GLY A 193 5.24 -6.20 -3.67
C GLY A 193 6.61 -6.53 -3.07
N SER A 194 7.63 -5.70 -3.36
CA SER A 194 8.98 -5.86 -2.78
C SER A 194 8.97 -5.83 -1.24
N LEU A 195 8.14 -4.98 -0.66
CA LEU A 195 7.95 -4.87 0.79
C LEU A 195 7.23 -6.10 1.36
N GLY A 196 6.18 -6.59 0.70
CA GLY A 196 5.45 -7.80 1.10
C GLY A 196 6.38 -9.03 1.13
N ARG A 197 7.13 -9.25 0.08
CA ARG A 197 8.15 -10.32 0.04
C ARG A 197 9.16 -10.19 1.17
N ARG A 198 9.71 -8.99 1.43
CA ARG A 198 10.68 -8.78 2.50
C ARG A 198 10.15 -9.09 3.89
N LEU A 199 8.88 -8.82 4.16
CA LEU A 199 8.25 -8.99 5.47
C LEU A 199 7.66 -10.39 5.70
N LEU A 200 7.28 -11.08 4.62
CA LEU A 200 6.64 -12.40 4.71
C LEU A 200 7.57 -13.56 4.38
N MET A 201 8.71 -13.31 3.71
CA MET A 201 9.66 -14.36 3.37
C MET A 201 10.45 -14.80 4.61
N THR A 202 10.40 -16.10 4.90
CA THR A 202 11.26 -16.76 5.86
C THR A 202 12.43 -17.43 5.16
N VAL A 203 13.46 -17.81 5.93
CA VAL A 203 14.57 -18.63 5.39
C VAL A 203 14.03 -19.92 4.79
N GLY A 204 13.06 -20.55 5.45
CA GLY A 204 12.40 -21.77 4.99
C GLY A 204 11.72 -21.66 3.62
N ASN A 205 11.33 -20.44 3.18
CA ASN A 205 10.73 -20.20 1.87
C ASN A 205 11.76 -20.12 0.72
N VAL A 206 13.02 -19.84 1.05
CA VAL A 206 14.07 -19.59 0.04
C VAL A 206 15.25 -20.53 0.13
N MET A 207 15.40 -21.27 1.25
CA MET A 207 16.48 -22.23 1.41
C MET A 207 16.36 -23.41 0.42
N HIS A 208 17.50 -23.89 -0.03
CA HIS A 208 17.57 -25.17 -0.74
C HIS A 208 17.27 -26.31 0.23
N LYS A 209 16.37 -27.22 -0.14
CA LYS A 209 15.94 -28.35 0.70
C LYS A 209 16.42 -29.71 0.20
N GLU A 210 16.74 -29.77 -1.10
CA GLU A 210 17.15 -30.99 -1.78
C GLU A 210 18.49 -30.78 -2.48
N GLY A 211 19.22 -31.87 -2.69
CA GLY A 211 20.48 -31.81 -3.41
C GLY A 211 21.58 -31.01 -2.73
N LEU A 212 21.53 -30.91 -1.39
CA LEU A 212 22.49 -30.11 -0.64
C LEU A 212 23.90 -30.71 -0.81
N PRO A 213 24.92 -29.88 -1.07
CA PRO A 213 26.31 -30.32 -1.21
C PRO A 213 26.94 -30.61 0.16
N VAL A 214 26.59 -31.75 0.74
CA VAL A 214 27.11 -32.21 2.05
C VAL A 214 28.19 -33.26 1.80
N VAL A 215 29.30 -33.13 2.53
CA VAL A 215 30.42 -34.09 2.48
C VAL A 215 30.91 -34.45 3.90
N ALA A 216 31.56 -35.61 4.01
CA ALA A 216 32.20 -36.04 5.24
C ALA A 216 33.53 -35.29 5.49
N PRO A 217 34.03 -35.23 6.73
CA PRO A 217 35.27 -34.51 7.08
C PRO A 217 36.52 -35.04 6.38
N ASP A 218 36.52 -36.33 6.01
CA ASP A 218 37.62 -37.07 5.38
C ASP A 218 37.52 -37.13 3.86
N CYS A 219 36.56 -36.43 3.25
CA CYS A 219 36.38 -36.48 1.80
C CYS A 219 37.59 -35.89 1.06
N SER A 220 37.89 -36.49 -0.14
CA SER A 220 39.01 -36.05 -0.96
C SER A 220 38.79 -34.66 -1.59
N ALA A 221 39.87 -33.98 -1.96
CA ALA A 221 39.80 -32.70 -2.69
C ALA A 221 38.99 -32.83 -3.99
N LYS A 222 39.09 -33.98 -4.68
CA LYS A 222 38.35 -34.29 -5.91
C LYS A 222 36.83 -34.38 -5.62
N ASP A 223 36.46 -35.03 -4.54
CA ASP A 223 35.05 -35.16 -4.15
C ASP A 223 34.45 -33.83 -3.71
N MET A 224 35.22 -32.98 -3.03
CA MET A 224 34.80 -31.60 -2.68
C MET A 224 34.51 -30.79 -3.94
N ILE A 225 35.43 -30.77 -4.92
CA ILE A 225 35.24 -30.01 -6.16
C ILE A 225 34.00 -30.52 -6.91
N HIS A 226 33.82 -31.86 -6.93
CA HIS A 226 32.65 -32.47 -7.56
C HIS A 226 31.35 -32.05 -6.82
N ALA A 227 31.32 -32.07 -5.49
CA ALA A 227 30.18 -31.71 -4.69
C ALA A 227 29.81 -30.24 -4.84
N VAL A 228 30.79 -29.31 -4.85
CA VAL A 228 30.56 -27.88 -5.13
C VAL A 228 29.94 -27.67 -6.50
N SER A 229 30.54 -28.32 -7.52
CA SER A 229 30.09 -28.18 -8.91
C SER A 229 28.67 -28.75 -9.10
N LYS A 230 28.39 -29.92 -8.53
CA LYS A 230 27.08 -30.57 -8.60
C LYS A 230 26.01 -29.80 -7.83
N GLY A 231 26.35 -29.25 -6.63
CA GLY A 231 25.42 -28.51 -5.80
C GLY A 231 25.06 -27.14 -6.34
N GLY A 232 25.94 -26.51 -7.13
CA GLY A 232 25.68 -25.22 -7.77
C GLY A 232 25.52 -24.03 -6.81
N LEU A 233 25.85 -24.19 -5.52
CA LEU A 233 25.67 -23.20 -4.47
C LEU A 233 26.95 -22.42 -4.14
N GLY A 234 28.07 -22.74 -4.82
CA GLY A 234 29.38 -22.13 -4.57
C GLY A 234 30.00 -22.48 -3.22
N LEU A 235 29.46 -23.48 -2.53
CA LEU A 235 29.95 -23.99 -1.25
C LEU A 235 29.60 -25.46 -1.06
N ILE A 236 30.26 -26.09 -0.09
CA ILE A 236 29.86 -27.39 0.50
C ILE A 236 29.75 -27.26 2.00
N VAL A 237 28.91 -28.09 2.60
CA VAL A 237 28.72 -28.21 4.04
C VAL A 237 29.42 -29.49 4.50
N ILE A 238 30.28 -29.39 5.50
CA ILE A 238 30.98 -30.53 6.09
C ILE A 238 30.21 -30.99 7.30
N CYS A 239 29.75 -32.24 7.28
CA CYS A 239 28.98 -32.83 8.36
C CYS A 239 29.62 -34.15 8.87
N GLU A 240 29.49 -34.39 10.18
CA GLU A 240 29.75 -35.68 10.79
C GLU A 240 28.42 -36.18 11.36
N GLY A 241 27.79 -37.12 10.67
CA GLY A 241 26.38 -37.45 10.93
C GLY A 241 25.49 -36.22 10.72
N ASP A 242 24.67 -35.93 11.73
CA ASP A 242 23.76 -34.74 11.71
C ASP A 242 24.44 -33.45 12.19
N LYS A 243 25.70 -33.51 12.59
CA LYS A 243 26.43 -32.35 13.09
C LYS A 243 27.16 -31.61 11.97
N VAL A 244 26.80 -30.34 11.77
CA VAL A 244 27.55 -29.43 10.88
C VAL A 244 28.86 -29.03 11.57
N LEU A 245 29.99 -29.34 10.92
CA LEU A 245 31.31 -28.96 11.38
C LEU A 245 31.78 -27.63 10.81
N GLY A 246 31.30 -27.28 9.61
CA GLY A 246 31.65 -26.03 8.93
C GLY A 246 31.29 -26.04 7.45
N ILE A 247 31.79 -25.03 6.75
CA ILE A 247 31.59 -24.86 5.30
C ILE A 247 32.93 -24.65 4.59
N VAL A 248 32.98 -25.00 3.31
CA VAL A 248 34.08 -24.66 2.39
C VAL A 248 33.46 -24.00 1.16
N THR A 249 33.96 -22.85 0.81
CA THR A 249 33.50 -22.11 -0.38
C THR A 249 34.43 -22.32 -1.59
N ASP A 250 33.94 -22.00 -2.80
CA ASP A 250 34.76 -21.96 -4.02
C ASP A 250 36.05 -21.14 -3.82
N GLY A 251 35.95 -20.03 -3.06
CA GLY A 251 37.08 -19.18 -2.74
C GLY A 251 38.14 -19.87 -1.88
N ASP A 252 37.70 -20.71 -0.94
CA ASP A 252 38.61 -21.48 -0.08
C ASP A 252 39.33 -22.54 -0.90
N ILE A 253 38.63 -23.25 -1.75
CA ILE A 253 39.20 -24.25 -2.66
C ILE A 253 40.27 -23.61 -3.56
N ARG A 254 39.95 -22.47 -4.19
CA ARG A 254 40.88 -21.75 -5.06
C ARG A 254 42.14 -21.31 -4.31
N ARG A 255 41.98 -20.71 -3.11
CA ARG A 255 43.12 -20.28 -2.29
C ARG A 255 44.04 -21.45 -1.89
N ALA A 256 43.44 -22.61 -1.56
CA ALA A 256 44.20 -23.80 -1.22
C ALA A 256 45.01 -24.34 -2.42
N MET A 257 44.41 -24.34 -3.61
CA MET A 257 45.08 -24.72 -4.87
C MET A 257 46.26 -23.79 -5.19
N GLU A 258 46.12 -22.46 -5.02
CA GLU A 258 47.18 -21.48 -5.27
C GLU A 258 48.38 -21.69 -4.33
N ARG A 259 48.14 -22.11 -3.08
CA ARG A 259 49.18 -22.39 -2.07
C ARG A 259 49.92 -23.71 -2.33
N ARG A 260 49.58 -24.49 -3.33
CA ARG A 260 50.14 -25.82 -3.66
C ARG A 260 50.17 -26.77 -2.45
N GLU A 261 49.15 -26.71 -1.62
CA GLU A 261 48.99 -27.62 -0.48
C GLU A 261 48.73 -29.05 -1.04
N SER A 262 49.74 -29.94 -0.90
CA SER A 262 49.73 -31.28 -1.47
C SER A 262 48.72 -32.22 -0.80
N GLU A 263 48.26 -31.87 0.40
CA GLU A 263 47.24 -32.55 1.19
C GLU A 263 46.13 -31.60 1.51
N PHE A 264 45.26 -31.37 0.54
CA PHE A 264 44.07 -30.55 0.74
C PHE A 264 42.92 -31.41 1.23
N PHE A 265 42.63 -31.32 2.52
CA PHE A 265 41.48 -31.95 3.16
C PHE A 265 40.42 -30.91 3.50
N SER A 266 39.16 -31.29 3.44
CA SER A 266 38.00 -30.44 3.77
C SER A 266 38.14 -29.72 5.12
N ILE A 267 38.67 -30.38 6.13
CA ILE A 267 38.86 -29.88 7.49
C ILE A 267 39.83 -28.68 7.56
N ARG A 268 40.88 -28.64 6.72
CA ARG A 268 41.87 -27.54 6.76
C ARG A 268 41.40 -26.26 6.10
N ALA A 269 40.55 -26.36 5.11
CA ALA A 269 40.00 -25.23 4.38
C ALA A 269 38.68 -24.70 4.97
N MET A 270 38.16 -25.39 5.96
CA MET A 270 36.81 -25.19 6.51
C MET A 270 36.73 -23.92 7.36
N GLU A 271 35.70 -23.10 7.11
CA GLU A 271 35.24 -22.09 8.08
C GLU A 271 34.47 -22.82 9.21
N LYS A 272 35.05 -22.81 10.41
CA LYS A 272 34.55 -23.57 11.57
C LYS A 272 33.39 -22.91 12.30
N SER A 273 33.08 -21.65 11.99
CA SER A 273 32.02 -20.89 12.64
C SER A 273 31.13 -20.20 11.63
N PRO A 274 30.47 -20.96 10.71
CA PRO A 274 29.57 -20.35 9.75
C PRO A 274 28.41 -19.66 10.48
N ARG A 275 27.88 -18.58 9.89
CA ARG A 275 26.66 -17.96 10.40
C ARG A 275 25.50 -18.88 10.14
N ILE A 276 24.78 -19.25 11.20
CA ILE A 276 23.62 -20.14 11.14
C ILE A 276 22.37 -19.32 11.43
N ILE A 277 21.31 -19.60 10.68
CA ILE A 277 19.98 -19.05 10.89
C ILE A 277 18.96 -20.19 10.84
N THR A 278 17.93 -20.12 11.67
CA THR A 278 16.82 -21.09 11.66
C THR A 278 15.79 -20.75 10.59
N PRO A 279 15.09 -21.73 10.02
CA PRO A 279 14.03 -21.55 9.03
C PRO A 279 12.88 -20.66 9.50
#